data_37c5ba4546aa0068fae91f797a924389
#
_entry.id   37c5ba4546aa0068fae91f797a924389
#
_cell.length_a   1.000
_cell.length_b   1.000
_cell.length_c   1.000
_cell.angle_alpha   90.00
_cell.angle_beta   90.00
_cell.angle_gamma   90.00
#
_symmetry.space_group_name_H-M   'P 1'
#
loop_
_entity.id
_entity.type
_entity.pdbx_description
1 polymer ?
#
loop_
_entity_poly.entity_id
_entity_poly.type
_entity_poly.pdbx_seq_one_letter_code
_entity_poly.pdbx_strand_id
1 'polypeptide(L)'
;MKVNLNRLESVDRCRGVIADVKSDDMANGLGVRVTVFTGYCPLNCYNCFNKKIQSYNFGVKEAEKNNSKFPMFYSKKVEDYIINLLKKDYISGLTLLGGEPFLNTKSFLPLCRRFRKEFGDTKNIWSWTGFEWEELQEAVKLDFPLSRDQREMLNLIDVLIDGRYVDSIRNLDKTRNKYDIHFRGSSNQRIIDVPSSLKTGKVVERKDIYKDDINVKRVGDFKKLTGKESVEELIKKGY
;
A
#
# COMPACT_ATOMS: atom_id res chain seq x y z
N MET A 1 20.69 -16.39 15.96
CA MET A 1 20.04 -15.95 14.71
C MET A 1 20.81 -14.71 14.22
N LYS A 2 21.53 -14.79 13.09
CA LYS A 2 22.29 -13.64 12.58
C LYS A 2 21.29 -12.70 11.90
N VAL A 3 21.18 -11.48 12.41
CA VAL A 3 20.39 -10.42 11.75
C VAL A 3 21.06 -10.10 10.43
N ASN A 4 20.35 -10.22 9.33
CA ASN A 4 20.89 -9.90 8.01
C ASN A 4 20.93 -8.36 7.85
N LEU A 5 22.12 -7.79 7.84
CA LEU A 5 22.36 -6.34 7.76
C LEU A 5 21.76 -5.72 6.50
N ASN A 6 21.71 -6.44 5.38
CA ASN A 6 21.10 -5.96 4.13
C ASN A 6 19.59 -5.69 4.28
N ARG A 7 18.92 -6.37 5.22
CA ARG A 7 17.51 -6.15 5.53
C ARG A 7 17.29 -4.83 6.27
N LEU A 8 18.21 -4.46 7.17
CA LEU A 8 18.17 -3.16 7.85
C LEU A 8 18.38 -2.01 6.86
N GLU A 9 19.28 -2.17 5.90
CA GLU A 9 19.51 -1.16 4.86
C GLU A 9 18.31 -0.96 3.94
N SER A 10 17.58 -2.03 3.55
CA SER A 10 16.40 -1.89 2.72
C SER A 10 15.26 -1.19 3.43
N VAL A 11 15.08 -1.43 4.74
CA VAL A 11 14.10 -0.74 5.59
C VAL A 11 14.51 0.71 5.85
N ASP A 12 15.81 0.97 6.05
CA ASP A 12 16.32 2.34 6.20
C ASP A 12 16.18 3.18 4.93
N ARG A 13 16.14 2.55 3.76
CA ARG A 13 15.86 3.23 2.49
C ARG A 13 14.42 3.73 2.41
N CYS A 14 13.49 3.14 3.14
CA CYS A 14 12.13 3.63 3.29
C CYS A 14 12.07 4.80 4.30
N ARG A 15 12.63 5.94 3.92
CA ARG A 15 12.88 7.11 4.81
C ARG A 15 11.65 7.98 5.08
N GLY A 16 10.44 7.48 4.79
CA GLY A 16 9.21 8.25 5.00
C GLY A 16 9.05 9.40 3.99
N VAL A 17 9.39 9.15 2.73
CA VAL A 17 9.20 10.11 1.64
C VAL A 17 7.76 10.06 1.15
N ILE A 18 7.12 11.20 1.07
CA ILE A 18 5.88 11.39 0.32
C ILE A 18 6.26 11.80 -1.10
N ALA A 19 5.96 10.93 -2.06
CA ALA A 19 6.32 11.12 -3.46
C ALA A 19 5.35 12.06 -4.19
N ASP A 20 4.06 12.00 -3.82
CA ASP A 20 3.02 12.86 -4.38
C ASP A 20 1.77 12.86 -3.50
N VAL A 21 0.93 13.87 -3.64
CA VAL A 21 -0.39 13.96 -3.02
C VAL A 21 -1.40 14.42 -4.07
N LYS A 22 -2.42 13.59 -4.33
CA LYS A 22 -3.56 13.97 -5.18
C LYS A 22 -4.76 14.31 -4.31
N SER A 23 -5.22 15.52 -4.42
CA SER A 23 -6.55 15.91 -3.95
C SER A 23 -7.61 15.46 -4.98
N ASP A 24 -8.82 15.24 -4.52
CA ASP A 24 -9.97 15.03 -5.40
C ASP A 24 -9.81 13.82 -6.37
N ASP A 25 -9.17 12.75 -5.87
CA ASP A 25 -8.92 11.53 -6.63
C ASP A 25 -10.12 10.58 -6.59
N MET A 26 -10.61 10.17 -7.76
CA MET A 26 -11.72 9.23 -7.92
C MET A 26 -11.28 7.85 -8.46
N ALA A 27 -9.98 7.67 -8.70
CA ALA A 27 -9.45 6.43 -9.29
C ALA A 27 -8.98 5.41 -8.25
N ASN A 28 -8.67 5.85 -7.04
CA ASN A 28 -7.99 5.04 -6.03
C ASN A 28 -8.88 4.79 -4.79
N GLY A 29 -10.03 4.18 -5.01
CA GLY A 29 -11.01 3.80 -3.99
C GLY A 29 -12.38 4.45 -4.20
N LEU A 30 -13.37 4.07 -3.40
CA LEU A 30 -14.73 4.57 -3.51
C LEU A 30 -14.85 6.03 -3.05
N GLY A 31 -15.62 6.81 -3.78
CA GLY A 31 -15.85 8.23 -3.53
C GLY A 31 -14.67 9.11 -3.95
N VAL A 32 -14.72 10.38 -3.58
CA VAL A 32 -13.62 11.34 -3.82
C VAL A 32 -12.63 11.25 -2.65
N ARG A 33 -11.35 11.13 -2.96
CA ARG A 33 -10.35 10.80 -1.95
C ARG A 33 -9.13 11.73 -2.00
N VAL A 34 -8.41 11.80 -0.91
CA VAL A 34 -7.04 12.29 -0.91
C VAL A 34 -6.12 11.09 -1.00
N THR A 35 -5.38 10.97 -2.11
CA THR A 35 -4.43 9.88 -2.33
C THR A 35 -3.01 10.35 -2.08
N VAL A 36 -2.31 9.67 -1.18
CA VAL A 36 -0.93 9.94 -0.80
C VAL A 36 -0.04 8.83 -1.31
N PHE A 37 0.95 9.21 -2.11
CA PHE A 37 1.92 8.29 -2.69
C PHE A 37 3.22 8.34 -1.91
N THR A 38 3.69 7.21 -1.40
CA THR A 38 5.02 7.11 -0.79
C THR A 38 6.09 6.81 -1.83
N GLY A 39 7.32 7.24 -1.58
CA GLY A 39 8.48 6.93 -2.41
C GLY A 39 9.12 5.60 -2.02
N TYR A 40 9.79 4.98 -2.98
CA TYR A 40 10.51 3.73 -2.90
C TYR A 40 9.65 2.48 -2.69
N CYS A 41 9.92 1.47 -3.51
CA CYS A 41 9.33 0.14 -3.42
C CYS A 41 10.35 -0.91 -3.88
N PRO A 42 10.85 -1.79 -3.00
CA PRO A 42 11.81 -2.82 -3.36
C PRO A 42 11.17 -4.00 -4.11
N LEU A 43 9.85 -4.11 -4.15
CA LEU A 43 9.14 -5.23 -4.77
C LEU A 43 9.34 -5.32 -6.28
N ASN A 44 9.65 -4.20 -6.93
CA ASN A 44 10.04 -4.10 -8.33
C ASN A 44 9.18 -4.90 -9.31
N CYS A 45 7.85 -4.84 -9.17
CA CYS A 45 6.93 -5.51 -10.07
C CYS A 45 7.16 -5.08 -11.53
N TYR A 46 7.14 -6.04 -12.46
CA TYR A 46 7.25 -5.76 -13.88
C TYR A 46 6.05 -4.90 -14.36
N ASN A 47 6.29 -3.89 -15.17
CA ASN A 47 5.28 -2.94 -15.65
C ASN A 47 4.43 -2.29 -14.54
N CYS A 48 4.98 -2.15 -13.34
CA CYS A 48 4.30 -1.46 -12.26
C CYS A 48 3.82 -0.07 -12.71
N PHE A 49 2.59 0.27 -12.36
CA PHE A 49 1.98 1.56 -12.70
C PHE A 49 2.78 2.75 -12.16
N ASN A 50 3.38 2.55 -10.98
CA ASN A 50 4.17 3.56 -10.29
C ASN A 50 5.69 3.37 -10.46
N LYS A 51 6.14 2.92 -11.63
CA LYS A 51 7.54 2.58 -11.90
C LYS A 51 8.55 3.64 -11.48
N LYS A 52 8.23 4.91 -11.73
CA LYS A 52 9.08 6.04 -11.38
C LYS A 52 9.28 6.16 -9.86
N ILE A 53 8.22 5.94 -9.08
CA ILE A 53 8.22 6.07 -7.62
C ILE A 53 8.95 4.89 -6.94
N GLN A 54 9.10 3.76 -7.61
CA GLN A 54 9.85 2.61 -7.08
C GLN A 54 11.32 2.94 -6.82
N SER A 55 11.89 3.87 -7.58
CA SER A 55 13.30 4.19 -7.50
C SER A 55 13.64 4.93 -6.21
N TYR A 56 14.63 4.42 -5.47
CA TYR A 56 15.23 5.12 -4.34
C TYR A 56 15.72 6.52 -4.71
N ASN A 57 16.39 6.62 -5.87
CA ASN A 57 16.94 7.89 -6.34
C ASN A 57 15.85 8.94 -6.58
N PHE A 58 14.71 8.55 -7.17
CA PHE A 58 13.61 9.47 -7.40
C PHE A 58 12.99 9.93 -6.08
N GLY A 59 12.66 9.01 -5.18
CA GLY A 59 12.02 9.36 -3.92
C GLY A 59 12.94 10.18 -3.02
N VAL A 60 14.04 9.57 -2.59
CA VAL A 60 14.88 10.12 -1.53
C VAL A 60 15.77 11.26 -2.02
N LYS A 61 16.49 11.07 -3.14
CA LYS A 61 17.38 12.11 -3.65
C LYS A 61 16.66 13.38 -4.11
N GLU A 62 15.46 13.24 -4.68
CA GLU A 62 14.67 14.41 -5.02
C GLU A 62 14.12 15.12 -3.75
N ALA A 63 13.72 14.36 -2.73
CA ALA A 63 13.29 14.93 -1.46
C ALA A 63 14.44 15.67 -0.72
N GLU A 64 15.67 15.20 -0.85
CA GLU A 64 16.87 15.84 -0.28
C GLU A 64 17.14 17.23 -0.88
N LYS A 65 16.71 17.48 -2.11
CA LYS A 65 16.84 18.81 -2.77
C LYS A 65 15.94 19.89 -2.13
N ASN A 66 14.95 19.49 -1.34
CA ASN A 66 14.07 20.37 -0.56
C ASN A 66 13.44 21.54 -1.36
N ASN A 67 12.91 21.25 -2.54
CA ASN A 67 12.38 22.26 -3.48
C ASN A 67 10.94 22.73 -3.17
N SER A 68 10.42 22.53 -1.97
CA SER A 68 9.03 22.83 -1.57
C SER A 68 7.95 22.18 -2.48
N LYS A 69 8.33 21.17 -3.24
CA LYS A 69 7.46 20.36 -4.12
C LYS A 69 7.70 18.87 -3.82
N PHE A 70 6.68 18.06 -4.04
CA PHE A 70 6.86 16.59 -3.94
C PHE A 70 7.85 16.09 -5.01
N PRO A 71 8.68 15.08 -4.67
CA PRO A 71 8.72 14.36 -3.39
C PRO A 71 9.33 15.16 -2.23
N MET A 72 8.80 14.94 -1.01
CA MET A 72 9.23 15.57 0.23
C MET A 72 9.31 14.54 1.35
N PHE A 73 10.22 14.73 2.32
CA PHE A 73 10.15 13.96 3.56
C PHE A 73 8.87 14.28 4.34
N TYR A 74 8.30 13.24 4.93
CA TYR A 74 7.18 13.40 5.83
C TYR A 74 7.56 14.33 6.99
N SER A 75 6.73 15.29 7.24
CA SER A 75 6.92 16.28 8.28
C SER A 75 5.57 16.81 8.77
N LYS A 76 5.56 17.50 9.88
CA LYS A 76 4.33 18.13 10.40
C LYS A 76 3.66 19.03 9.35
N LYS A 77 4.43 19.77 8.57
CA LYS A 77 3.91 20.63 7.48
C LYS A 77 3.20 19.80 6.39
N VAL A 78 3.79 18.68 5.98
CA VAL A 78 3.20 17.77 4.99
C VAL A 78 1.95 17.12 5.56
N GLU A 79 1.99 16.67 6.81
CA GLU A 79 0.84 16.10 7.52
C GLU A 79 -0.33 17.10 7.57
N ASP A 80 -0.08 18.34 8.03
CA ASP A 80 -1.11 19.37 8.13
C ASP A 80 -1.71 19.70 6.76
N TYR A 81 -0.89 19.74 5.70
CA TYR A 81 -1.37 19.91 4.33
C TYR A 81 -2.36 18.79 3.93
N ILE A 82 -1.98 17.52 4.16
CA ILE A 82 -2.84 16.37 3.84
C ILE A 82 -4.14 16.40 4.66
N ILE A 83 -4.03 16.64 5.96
CA ILE A 83 -5.20 16.72 6.84
C ILE A 83 -6.14 17.86 6.43
N ASN A 84 -5.62 19.00 6.02
CA ASN A 84 -6.46 20.11 5.55
C ASN A 84 -7.21 19.76 4.25
N LEU A 85 -6.60 19.00 3.33
CA LEU A 85 -7.31 18.50 2.15
C LEU A 85 -8.47 17.54 2.54
N LEU A 86 -8.25 16.70 3.56
CA LEU A 86 -9.23 15.74 4.04
C LEU A 86 -10.43 16.37 4.77
N LYS A 87 -10.33 17.61 5.24
CA LYS A 87 -11.43 18.32 5.95
C LYS A 87 -12.62 18.68 5.06
N LYS A 88 -12.44 18.69 3.74
CA LYS A 88 -13.54 18.97 2.81
C LYS A 88 -14.65 17.92 2.95
N ASP A 89 -15.90 18.37 3.04
CA ASP A 89 -17.05 17.49 3.34
C ASP A 89 -17.25 16.39 2.29
N TYR A 90 -17.00 16.69 1.02
CA TYR A 90 -17.16 15.75 -0.08
C TYR A 90 -16.04 14.70 -0.18
N ILE A 91 -14.97 14.83 0.58
CA ILE A 91 -13.88 13.85 0.61
C ILE A 91 -14.29 12.65 1.46
N SER A 92 -14.36 11.48 0.84
CA SER A 92 -14.75 10.22 1.48
C SER A 92 -13.65 9.61 2.35
N GLY A 93 -12.38 9.94 2.11
CA GLY A 93 -11.30 9.40 2.91
C GLY A 93 -9.91 9.55 2.34
N LEU A 94 -8.99 8.87 2.99
CA LEU A 94 -7.56 8.80 2.68
C LEU A 94 -7.25 7.52 1.91
N THR A 95 -6.39 7.62 0.89
CA THR A 95 -5.79 6.47 0.21
C THR A 95 -4.28 6.47 0.35
N LEU A 96 -3.73 5.37 0.79
CA LEU A 96 -2.29 5.12 0.90
C LEU A 96 -1.83 4.28 -0.28
N LEU A 97 -0.94 4.85 -1.08
CA LEU A 97 -0.49 4.27 -2.35
C LEU A 97 0.98 4.64 -2.62
N GLY A 98 1.46 4.38 -3.82
CA GLY A 98 2.76 4.85 -4.32
C GLY A 98 3.78 3.75 -4.42
N GLY A 99 4.85 3.81 -3.63
CA GLY A 99 5.84 2.76 -3.43
C GLY A 99 5.21 1.57 -2.71
N GLU A 100 5.79 1.17 -1.57
CA GLU A 100 5.16 0.15 -0.73
C GLU A 100 4.75 0.77 0.61
N PRO A 101 3.44 0.98 0.86
CA PRO A 101 2.95 1.61 2.09
C PRO A 101 3.42 0.92 3.37
N PHE A 102 3.38 -0.41 3.40
CA PHE A 102 3.75 -1.19 4.59
C PHE A 102 5.25 -1.28 4.86
N LEU A 103 6.09 -0.82 3.93
CA LEU A 103 7.52 -0.57 4.19
C LEU A 103 7.80 0.90 4.53
N ASN A 104 6.85 1.80 4.28
CA ASN A 104 6.97 3.23 4.57
C ASN A 104 6.15 3.66 5.79
N THR A 105 6.10 2.82 6.83
CA THR A 105 5.37 3.07 8.08
C THR A 105 5.81 4.36 8.77
N LYS A 106 7.07 4.77 8.62
CA LYS A 106 7.61 6.05 9.15
C LYS A 106 6.80 7.29 8.73
N SER A 107 6.14 7.24 7.57
CA SER A 107 5.26 8.32 7.11
C SER A 107 3.78 7.98 7.31
N PHE A 108 3.37 6.77 6.97
CA PHE A 108 1.96 6.45 6.92
C PHE A 108 1.33 6.13 8.26
N LEU A 109 2.08 5.53 9.20
CA LEU A 109 1.52 5.27 10.53
C LEU A 109 1.19 6.56 11.30
N PRO A 110 2.07 7.58 11.38
CA PRO A 110 1.70 8.87 12.00
C PRO A 110 0.51 9.54 11.30
N LEU A 111 0.46 9.48 9.96
CA LEU A 111 -0.65 10.04 9.19
C LEU A 111 -1.98 9.32 9.50
N CYS A 112 -1.99 7.97 9.58
CA CYS A 112 -3.17 7.20 9.95
C CYS A 112 -3.65 7.51 11.37
N ARG A 113 -2.72 7.61 12.33
CA ARG A 113 -3.04 8.01 13.71
C ARG A 113 -3.69 9.40 13.74
N ARG A 114 -3.11 10.36 13.03
CA ARG A 114 -3.66 11.71 12.94
C ARG A 114 -5.02 11.72 12.24
N PHE A 115 -5.19 10.96 11.17
CA PHE A 115 -6.46 10.81 10.47
C PHE A 115 -7.55 10.30 11.43
N ARG A 116 -7.30 9.21 12.15
CA ARG A 116 -8.27 8.65 13.11
C ARG A 116 -8.60 9.62 14.26
N LYS A 117 -7.62 10.36 14.72
CA LYS A 117 -7.84 11.40 15.74
C LYS A 117 -8.76 12.52 15.24
N GLU A 118 -8.64 12.94 13.99
CA GLU A 118 -9.42 14.05 13.42
C GLU A 118 -10.80 13.63 12.93
N PHE A 119 -10.91 12.44 12.33
CA PHE A 119 -12.10 12.03 11.58
C PHE A 119 -12.80 10.79 12.17
N GLY A 120 -12.16 10.05 13.06
CA GLY A 120 -12.71 8.79 13.59
C GLY A 120 -13.11 7.85 12.46
N ASP A 121 -14.37 7.40 12.49
CA ASP A 121 -14.98 6.52 11.49
C ASP A 121 -15.86 7.27 10.48
N THR A 122 -15.92 8.61 10.53
CA THR A 122 -16.70 9.42 9.57
C THR A 122 -16.13 9.39 8.17
N LYS A 123 -14.83 9.10 8.06
CA LYS A 123 -14.10 8.91 6.80
C LYS A 123 -13.27 7.63 6.90
N ASN A 124 -12.96 7.02 5.75
CA ASN A 124 -12.25 5.74 5.71
C ASN A 124 -10.85 5.84 5.13
N ILE A 125 -10.00 4.86 5.48
CA ILE A 125 -8.64 4.71 4.96
C ILE A 125 -8.56 3.47 4.07
N TRP A 126 -8.10 3.64 2.84
CA TRP A 126 -7.76 2.58 1.91
C TRP A 126 -6.26 2.49 1.76
N SER A 127 -5.73 1.28 1.60
CA SER A 127 -4.31 1.07 1.29
C SER A 127 -4.13 -0.01 0.25
N TRP A 128 -3.14 0.16 -0.61
CA TRP A 128 -2.60 -0.89 -1.46
C TRP A 128 -1.33 -1.42 -0.85
N THR A 129 -1.04 -2.69 -1.11
CA THR A 129 0.25 -3.31 -0.76
C THR A 129 0.59 -4.41 -1.76
N GLY A 130 1.86 -4.61 -1.98
CA GLY A 130 2.33 -5.77 -2.72
C GLY A 130 2.52 -7.01 -1.84
N PHE A 131 2.30 -6.92 -0.54
CA PHE A 131 2.22 -8.07 0.36
C PHE A 131 0.85 -8.72 0.24
N GLU A 132 0.77 -10.03 0.47
CA GLU A 132 -0.49 -10.69 0.73
C GLU A 132 -0.87 -10.55 2.22
N TRP A 133 -2.16 -10.62 2.52
CA TRP A 133 -2.66 -10.54 3.90
C TRP A 133 -1.95 -11.53 4.82
N GLU A 134 -1.78 -12.74 4.35
CA GLU A 134 -1.13 -13.83 5.07
C GLU A 134 0.34 -13.50 5.39
N GLU A 135 1.06 -12.87 4.46
CA GLU A 135 2.43 -12.40 4.66
C GLU A 135 2.49 -11.31 5.74
N LEU A 136 1.55 -10.37 5.74
CA LEU A 136 1.47 -9.35 6.79
C LEU A 136 1.15 -9.98 8.15
N GLN A 137 0.28 -10.98 8.23
CA GLN A 137 -0.04 -11.68 9.47
C GLN A 137 1.16 -12.48 10.01
N GLU A 138 1.94 -13.12 9.15
CA GLU A 138 3.17 -13.81 9.56
C GLU A 138 4.25 -12.82 10.02
N ALA A 139 4.43 -11.70 9.31
CA ALA A 139 5.38 -10.67 9.71
C ALA A 139 5.08 -10.13 11.12
N VAL A 140 3.81 -10.00 11.46
CA VAL A 140 3.32 -9.55 12.77
C VAL A 140 3.79 -10.45 13.92
N LYS A 141 4.00 -11.75 13.69
CA LYS A 141 4.48 -12.70 14.70
C LYS A 141 5.97 -12.53 15.02
N LEU A 142 6.71 -11.81 14.18
CA LEU A 142 8.16 -11.70 14.31
C LEU A 142 8.65 -10.62 15.28
N ASP A 143 7.75 -9.82 15.84
CA ASP A 143 7.99 -8.78 16.86
C ASP A 143 9.19 -7.82 16.61
N PHE A 144 9.39 -7.43 15.35
CA PHE A 144 10.33 -6.36 14.98
C PHE A 144 9.65 -4.98 15.04
N PRO A 145 10.40 -3.88 15.18
CA PRO A 145 9.83 -2.54 15.13
C PRO A 145 8.93 -2.31 13.90
N LEU A 146 9.41 -2.68 12.70
CA LEU A 146 8.60 -2.56 11.48
C LEU A 146 7.32 -3.40 11.53
N SER A 147 7.36 -4.62 12.07
CA SER A 147 6.18 -5.48 12.16
C SER A 147 5.15 -4.96 13.16
N ARG A 148 5.60 -4.31 14.23
CA ARG A 148 4.70 -3.60 15.17
C ARG A 148 4.01 -2.43 14.49
N ASP A 149 4.76 -1.62 13.74
CA ASP A 149 4.22 -0.50 12.96
C ASP A 149 3.23 -0.97 11.90
N GLN A 150 3.56 -2.06 11.18
CA GLN A 150 2.69 -2.66 10.17
C GLN A 150 1.38 -3.16 10.79
N ARG A 151 1.46 -3.82 11.94
CA ARG A 151 0.28 -4.27 12.70
C ARG A 151 -0.59 -3.10 13.10
N GLU A 152 -0.01 -2.07 13.69
CA GLU A 152 -0.76 -0.90 14.09
C GLU A 152 -1.39 -0.20 12.88
N MET A 153 -0.63 -0.02 11.80
CA MET A 153 -1.16 0.56 10.57
C MET A 153 -2.33 -0.27 10.01
N LEU A 154 -2.22 -1.61 10.03
CA LEU A 154 -3.28 -2.50 9.59
C LEU A 154 -4.57 -2.33 10.43
N ASN A 155 -4.45 -2.12 11.75
CA ASN A 155 -5.59 -1.85 12.62
C ASN A 155 -6.23 -0.47 12.37
N LEU A 156 -5.56 0.42 11.68
CA LEU A 156 -6.06 1.77 11.39
C LEU A 156 -6.70 1.90 10.01
N ILE A 157 -6.56 0.91 9.12
CA ILE A 157 -7.14 0.94 7.78
C ILE A 157 -8.48 0.19 7.72
N ASP A 158 -9.35 0.62 6.80
CA ASP A 158 -10.65 -0.02 6.58
C ASP A 158 -10.62 -1.01 5.42
N VAL A 159 -9.92 -0.66 4.34
CA VAL A 159 -9.86 -1.48 3.14
C VAL A 159 -8.42 -1.65 2.68
N LEU A 160 -8.03 -2.90 2.43
CA LEU A 160 -6.72 -3.26 1.91
C LEU A 160 -6.86 -3.91 0.54
N ILE A 161 -6.14 -3.39 -0.45
CA ILE A 161 -5.93 -4.08 -1.72
C ILE A 161 -4.57 -4.76 -1.62
N ASP A 162 -4.58 -6.09 -1.47
CA ASP A 162 -3.39 -6.89 -1.21
C ASP A 162 -2.89 -7.64 -2.45
N GLY A 163 -1.62 -8.04 -2.41
CA GLY A 163 -0.97 -8.83 -3.42
C GLY A 163 -0.25 -8.03 -4.49
N ARG A 164 0.83 -8.59 -5.01
CA ARG A 164 1.68 -7.96 -6.02
C ARG A 164 0.95 -7.80 -7.35
N TYR A 165 1.23 -6.69 -8.01
CA TYR A 165 0.82 -6.52 -9.39
C TYR A 165 1.53 -7.54 -10.29
N VAL A 166 0.75 -8.24 -11.09
CA VAL A 166 1.20 -9.24 -12.07
C VAL A 166 0.71 -8.83 -13.46
N ASP A 167 1.62 -8.39 -14.31
CA ASP A 167 1.28 -7.80 -15.62
C ASP A 167 0.58 -8.78 -16.57
N SER A 168 0.95 -10.07 -16.55
CA SER A 168 0.35 -11.10 -17.42
C SER A 168 -1.13 -11.37 -17.14
N ILE A 169 -1.61 -11.03 -15.94
CA ILE A 169 -3.02 -11.16 -15.54
C ILE A 169 -3.61 -9.82 -15.14
N ARG A 170 -3.02 -8.72 -15.66
CA ARG A 170 -3.60 -7.40 -15.48
C ARG A 170 -4.98 -7.35 -16.13
N ASN A 171 -5.85 -6.66 -15.49
CA ASN A 171 -7.25 -6.54 -15.89
C ASN A 171 -7.40 -5.64 -17.14
N LEU A 172 -6.96 -6.13 -18.28
CA LEU A 172 -7.20 -5.54 -19.60
C LEU A 172 -8.23 -6.35 -20.38
N ASP A 173 -9.24 -6.87 -19.75
CA ASP A 173 -10.31 -7.51 -20.52
C ASP A 173 -11.03 -6.45 -21.36
N LYS A 174 -10.71 -6.43 -22.65
CA LYS A 174 -11.32 -5.53 -23.64
C LYS A 174 -12.78 -5.86 -23.93
N THR A 175 -13.25 -7.03 -23.47
CA THR A 175 -14.59 -7.56 -23.74
C THR A 175 -15.57 -7.31 -22.61
N ARG A 176 -15.06 -6.93 -21.43
CA ARG A 176 -15.88 -6.68 -20.23
C ARG A 176 -16.12 -5.21 -20.00
N ASN A 177 -17.32 -4.91 -19.54
CA ASN A 177 -17.70 -3.58 -19.09
C ASN A 177 -16.60 -3.03 -18.16
N LYS A 178 -16.08 -1.86 -18.50
CA LYS A 178 -15.03 -1.09 -17.83
C LYS A 178 -15.18 -0.96 -16.29
N TYR A 179 -16.25 -1.49 -15.74
CA TYR A 179 -16.68 -1.35 -14.36
C TYR A 179 -16.44 -2.59 -13.47
N ASP A 180 -16.02 -3.74 -14.02
CA ASP A 180 -15.86 -4.98 -13.26
C ASP A 180 -14.50 -5.13 -12.56
N ILE A 181 -13.60 -4.15 -12.75
CA ILE A 181 -12.19 -4.24 -12.32
C ILE A 181 -11.85 -3.14 -11.32
N HIS A 182 -12.77 -2.84 -10.45
CA HIS A 182 -12.59 -1.73 -9.53
C HIS A 182 -11.32 -1.90 -8.69
N PHE A 183 -10.43 -0.91 -8.79
CA PHE A 183 -9.31 -0.67 -7.89
C PHE A 183 -8.19 -1.73 -7.85
N ARG A 184 -8.25 -2.81 -8.62
CA ARG A 184 -7.20 -3.84 -8.71
C ARG A 184 -6.38 -3.64 -9.98
N GLY A 185 -5.06 -3.73 -9.87
CA GLY A 185 -4.16 -3.68 -11.05
C GLY A 185 -4.11 -5.02 -11.80
N SER A 186 -4.31 -6.13 -11.10
CA SER A 186 -4.31 -7.51 -11.65
C SER A 186 -5.27 -8.40 -10.89
N SER A 187 -5.70 -9.50 -11.53
CA SER A 187 -6.78 -10.37 -11.03
C SER A 187 -6.46 -11.10 -9.73
N ASN A 188 -5.18 -11.30 -9.42
CA ASN A 188 -4.74 -11.93 -8.17
C ASN A 188 -4.93 -11.05 -6.94
N GLN A 189 -5.12 -9.75 -7.11
CA GLN A 189 -5.31 -8.84 -5.99
C GLN A 189 -6.71 -8.97 -5.39
N ARG A 190 -6.80 -8.83 -4.06
CA ARG A 190 -8.06 -8.89 -3.31
C ARG A 190 -8.40 -7.50 -2.76
N ILE A 191 -9.69 -7.21 -2.64
CA ILE A 191 -10.18 -6.05 -1.88
C ILE A 191 -10.70 -6.59 -0.54
N ILE A 192 -9.98 -6.32 0.52
CA ILE A 192 -10.19 -6.90 1.84
C ILE A 192 -10.86 -5.89 2.77
N ASP A 193 -11.93 -6.31 3.43
CA ASP A 193 -12.50 -5.63 4.60
C ASP A 193 -11.59 -5.91 5.80
N VAL A 194 -10.79 -4.94 6.19
CA VAL A 194 -9.77 -5.14 7.22
C VAL A 194 -10.38 -5.37 8.61
N PRO A 195 -11.32 -4.55 9.10
CA PRO A 195 -11.94 -4.77 10.40
C PRO A 195 -12.60 -6.14 10.52
N SER A 196 -13.37 -6.56 9.50
CA SER A 196 -14.02 -7.87 9.50
C SER A 196 -13.01 -9.01 9.46
N SER A 197 -11.92 -8.86 8.70
CA SER A 197 -10.87 -9.87 8.60
C SER A 197 -10.10 -10.03 9.91
N LEU A 198 -9.77 -8.93 10.58
CA LEU A 198 -9.12 -8.95 11.90
C LEU A 198 -10.02 -9.60 12.95
N LYS A 199 -11.31 -9.27 12.94
CA LYS A 199 -12.30 -9.83 13.88
C LYS A 199 -12.48 -11.34 13.72
N THR A 200 -12.50 -11.82 12.48
CA THR A 200 -12.77 -13.24 12.18
C THR A 200 -11.51 -14.10 12.13
N GLY A 201 -10.33 -13.49 12.05
CA GLY A 201 -9.06 -14.17 11.81
C GLY A 201 -8.93 -14.77 10.40
N LYS A 202 -9.83 -14.43 9.47
CA LYS A 202 -9.87 -14.90 8.08
C LYS A 202 -10.10 -13.72 7.14
N VAL A 203 -9.57 -13.81 5.93
CA VAL A 203 -9.82 -12.78 4.90
C VAL A 203 -11.31 -12.70 4.57
N VAL A 204 -11.86 -11.50 4.74
CA VAL A 204 -13.21 -11.12 4.32
C VAL A 204 -13.08 -10.17 3.13
N GLU A 205 -13.44 -10.65 1.94
CA GLU A 205 -13.33 -9.86 0.71
C GLU A 205 -14.57 -9.02 0.46
N ARG A 206 -14.36 -7.82 -0.03
CA ARG A 206 -15.41 -6.86 -0.47
C ARG A 206 -15.92 -7.22 -1.87
N LYS A 207 -16.57 -8.41 -2.00
CA LYS A 207 -17.15 -8.87 -3.27
C LYS A 207 -18.31 -8.01 -3.77
N ASP A 208 -18.83 -7.14 -2.93
CA ASP A 208 -19.78 -6.09 -3.31
C ASP A 208 -19.14 -5.03 -4.24
N ILE A 209 -17.83 -4.89 -4.22
CA ILE A 209 -17.09 -3.93 -5.05
C ILE A 209 -16.66 -4.56 -6.38
N TYR A 210 -16.39 -5.87 -6.41
CA TYR A 210 -15.93 -6.57 -7.60
C TYR A 210 -16.42 -8.02 -7.64
N LYS A 211 -16.44 -8.60 -8.87
CA LYS A 211 -16.65 -10.03 -9.06
C LYS A 211 -15.32 -10.71 -9.38
N ASP A 212 -15.01 -11.79 -8.68
CA ASP A 212 -13.86 -12.64 -9.00
C ASP A 212 -14.23 -13.57 -10.15
N ASP A 213 -13.61 -13.33 -11.31
CA ASP A 213 -13.80 -14.16 -12.49
C ASP A 213 -12.64 -15.15 -12.73
N ILE A 214 -11.55 -15.00 -12.02
CA ILE A 214 -10.34 -15.80 -12.20
C ILE A 214 -9.99 -16.47 -10.88
N ASN A 215 -10.01 -17.79 -10.88
CA ASN A 215 -9.56 -18.58 -9.75
C ASN A 215 -8.02 -18.69 -9.78
N VAL A 216 -7.35 -17.60 -9.42
CA VAL A 216 -5.89 -17.57 -9.26
C VAL A 216 -5.57 -17.96 -7.82
N LYS A 217 -4.82 -19.02 -7.66
CA LYS A 217 -4.26 -19.38 -6.35
C LYS A 217 -3.30 -18.28 -5.89
N ARG A 218 -3.25 -18.11 -4.58
CA ARG A 218 -2.43 -17.05 -3.98
C ARG A 218 -1.11 -17.64 -3.52
N VAL A 219 -0.34 -17.06 -2.74
CA VAL A 219 0.98 -17.51 -2.28
C VAL A 219 1.54 -18.67 -3.11
N GLY A 220 2.68 -18.85 -3.45
CA GLY A 220 3.23 -19.92 -4.27
C GLY A 220 2.92 -19.86 -5.78
N ASP A 221 1.78 -19.31 -6.19
CA ASP A 221 1.48 -19.12 -7.61
C ASP A 221 2.24 -17.91 -8.19
N PHE A 222 2.59 -16.94 -7.35
CA PHE A 222 3.34 -15.77 -7.79
C PHE A 222 4.65 -16.13 -8.48
N LYS A 223 5.43 -17.04 -7.90
CA LYS A 223 6.69 -17.52 -8.49
C LYS A 223 6.45 -18.23 -9.82
N LYS A 224 5.42 -19.06 -9.89
CA LYS A 224 5.02 -19.76 -11.10
C LYS A 224 4.58 -18.81 -12.20
N LEU A 225 3.82 -17.77 -11.86
CA LEU A 225 3.30 -16.79 -12.83
C LEU A 225 4.35 -15.79 -13.31
N THR A 226 5.30 -15.43 -12.46
CA THR A 226 6.25 -14.34 -12.72
C THR A 226 7.68 -14.79 -12.87
N GLY A 227 8.02 -16.03 -12.48
CA GLY A 227 9.39 -16.52 -12.33
C GLY A 227 10.18 -15.83 -11.22
N LYS A 228 9.54 -14.91 -10.47
CA LYS A 228 10.16 -14.16 -9.36
C LYS A 228 9.90 -14.82 -8.02
N GLU A 229 10.79 -14.58 -7.10
CA GLU A 229 10.67 -15.09 -5.74
C GLU A 229 9.52 -14.45 -4.99
N SER A 230 8.91 -15.21 -4.10
CA SER A 230 7.89 -14.71 -3.17
C SER A 230 8.51 -13.68 -2.20
N VAL A 231 7.67 -12.87 -1.57
CA VAL A 231 8.15 -11.94 -0.55
C VAL A 231 8.83 -12.68 0.60
N GLU A 232 8.33 -13.86 0.97
CA GLU A 232 8.99 -14.72 1.96
C GLU A 232 10.42 -15.12 1.56
N GLU A 233 10.61 -15.51 0.29
CA GLU A 233 11.93 -15.84 -0.23
C GLU A 233 12.83 -14.61 -0.29
N LEU A 234 12.29 -13.45 -0.68
CA LEU A 234 13.01 -12.18 -0.65
C LEU A 234 13.36 -11.77 0.78
N ILE A 235 12.43 -11.93 1.73
CA ILE A 235 12.68 -11.68 3.15
C ILE A 235 13.75 -12.61 3.71
N LYS A 236 13.71 -13.91 3.35
CA LYS A 236 14.73 -14.89 3.77
C LYS A 236 16.10 -14.58 3.17
N LYS A 237 16.15 -13.97 1.99
CA LYS A 237 17.39 -13.57 1.30
C LYS A 237 17.90 -12.18 1.70
N GLY A 238 17.17 -11.46 2.55
CA GLY A 238 17.63 -10.18 3.08
C GLY A 238 17.24 -8.95 2.26
N TYR A 239 16.18 -9.06 1.44
CA TYR A 239 15.55 -7.89 0.80
C TYR A 239 14.44 -7.32 1.67
#